data_0bdbcca465c6ee9edf90b6fb7db78dab
#
_entry.id   0bdbcca465c6ee9edf90b6fb7db78dab
#
_cell.length_a   1.000
_cell.length_b   1.000
_cell.length_c   1.000
_cell.angle_alpha   90.00
_cell.angle_beta   90.00
_cell.angle_gamma   90.00
#
_symmetry.space_group_name_H-M   'P 1'
#
loop_
_entity.id
_entity.type
_entity.pdbx_description
1 polymer ?
#
loop_
_entity_poly.entity_id
_entity_poly.type
_entity_poly.pdbx_seq_one_letter_code
_entity_poly.pdbx_strand_id
1 'polypeptide(L)'
;MDVKSELSKPSRDIQPVPTTANEWYRYGRHQSLDACERREKIIVGVLSLSDKYAIDKKGTLVSSGGTAGYCLVGIPADSQYSIYYIQAMLGSVQGEWLASLYGEIFRGGYIARGTKVLKQIRIPTIDFSNAEEKERHDDVVRRQKRLIVLGDKIASAEGNKRKQIPLQRKFDALKQEQQNAINVLYGMTESHVSKIPIIKKLYAAN
;
A
#
# COMPACT_ATOMS: atom_id res chain seq x y z
N MET A 1 3.02 24.80 31.50
CA MET A 1 4.05 23.76 31.34
C MET A 1 4.90 24.18 30.14
N ASP A 2 6.20 24.31 30.32
CA ASP A 2 7.08 24.73 29.22
C ASP A 2 7.36 23.53 28.31
N VAL A 3 6.71 23.49 27.16
CA VAL A 3 6.84 22.41 26.17
C VAL A 3 8.29 22.18 25.74
N LYS A 4 9.09 23.26 25.67
CA LYS A 4 10.50 23.22 25.31
C LYS A 4 11.31 22.43 26.34
N SER A 5 11.04 22.64 27.62
CA SER A 5 11.67 21.92 28.71
C SER A 5 11.33 20.44 28.73
N GLU A 6 10.07 20.08 28.43
CA GLU A 6 9.64 18.68 28.36
C GLU A 6 10.27 17.94 27.18
N LEU A 7 10.39 18.57 26.00
CA LEU A 7 11.00 17.98 24.81
C LEU A 7 12.52 17.76 24.98
N SER A 8 13.15 18.44 25.92
CA SER A 8 14.60 18.32 26.22
C SER A 8 14.93 17.15 27.16
N LYS A 9 13.93 16.53 27.78
CA LYS A 9 14.15 15.42 28.71
C LYS A 9 14.52 14.14 27.95
N PRO A 10 15.54 13.39 28.41
CA PRO A 10 15.83 12.09 27.85
C PRO A 10 14.63 11.16 28.02
N SER A 11 14.20 10.51 26.95
CA SER A 11 13.27 9.41 27.02
C SER A 11 13.90 8.17 26.41
N ARG A 12 13.39 6.99 26.80
CA ARG A 12 13.97 5.68 26.48
C ARG A 12 14.32 5.49 24.99
N ASP A 13 13.61 6.18 24.13
CA ASP A 13 13.66 5.98 22.68
C ASP A 13 13.83 7.28 21.89
N ILE A 14 14.01 8.40 22.56
CA ILE A 14 14.08 9.73 21.95
C ILE A 14 15.34 10.39 22.41
N GLN A 15 16.21 10.79 21.49
CA GLN A 15 17.35 11.62 21.83
C GLN A 15 16.87 12.98 22.33
N PRO A 16 17.48 13.53 23.41
CA PRO A 16 17.12 14.84 23.90
C PRO A 16 17.26 15.88 22.78
N VAL A 17 16.22 16.66 22.54
CA VAL A 17 16.31 17.79 21.63
C VAL A 17 17.05 18.93 22.34
N PRO A 18 18.09 19.54 21.73
CA PRO A 18 18.76 20.68 22.33
C PRO A 18 17.80 21.80 22.66
N THR A 19 17.93 22.38 23.86
CA THR A 19 17.12 23.52 24.30
C THR A 19 17.50 24.85 23.67
N THR A 20 18.61 24.89 22.91
CA THR A 20 19.07 26.07 22.19
C THR A 20 18.08 26.47 21.09
N ALA A 21 17.89 27.76 20.94
CA ALA A 21 16.73 28.40 20.32
C ALA A 21 16.25 27.86 18.97
N ASN A 22 17.12 27.27 18.17
CA ASN A 22 16.78 26.91 16.79
C ASN A 22 16.51 25.42 16.57
N GLU A 23 16.55 24.56 17.61
CA GLU A 23 16.51 23.12 17.42
C GLU A 23 15.42 22.40 18.22
N TRP A 24 14.74 23.07 19.16
CA TRP A 24 13.73 22.47 20.03
C TRP A 24 12.54 21.85 19.27
N TYR A 25 12.30 22.26 18.02
CA TYR A 25 11.22 21.75 17.18
C TYR A 25 11.65 20.59 16.27
N ARG A 26 12.91 20.17 16.32
CA ARG A 26 13.38 19.01 15.55
C ARG A 26 12.74 17.73 16.07
N TYR A 27 12.51 16.79 15.17
CA TYR A 27 12.03 15.48 15.53
C TYR A 27 13.02 14.81 16.49
N GLY A 28 12.53 14.35 17.64
CA GLY A 28 13.32 13.59 18.60
C GLY A 28 13.73 12.21 18.11
N ARG A 29 13.12 11.74 17.01
CA ARG A 29 13.46 10.49 16.32
C ARG A 29 13.61 10.73 14.84
N HIS A 30 14.78 10.39 14.32
CA HIS A 30 15.06 10.37 12.88
C HIS A 30 14.76 9.01 12.25
N GLN A 31 13.83 8.26 12.82
CA GLN A 31 13.49 6.92 12.30
C GLN A 31 12.86 7.01 10.92
N SER A 32 13.43 6.24 9.99
CA SER A 32 12.91 6.04 8.64
C SER A 32 12.91 7.26 7.72
N LEU A 33 13.63 8.34 8.02
CA LEU A 33 13.80 9.44 7.07
C LEU A 33 14.40 8.94 5.76
N ASP A 34 15.46 8.12 5.80
CA ASP A 34 16.06 7.51 4.60
C ASP A 34 15.04 6.70 3.79
N ALA A 35 14.12 6.00 4.48
CA ALA A 35 13.05 5.27 3.81
C ALA A 35 12.01 6.21 3.18
N CYS A 36 11.74 7.35 3.82
CA CYS A 36 10.86 8.38 3.26
C CYS A 36 11.48 9.09 2.06
N GLU A 37 12.79 9.34 2.08
CA GLU A 37 13.50 9.98 0.97
C GLU A 37 13.68 9.07 -0.25
N ARG A 38 13.56 7.75 -0.07
CA ARG A 38 13.63 6.82 -1.20
C ARG A 38 12.57 7.16 -2.24
N ARG A 39 13.04 7.35 -3.45
CA ARG A 39 12.18 7.38 -4.63
C ARG A 39 11.76 5.95 -4.94
N GLU A 40 10.52 5.78 -5.38
CA GLU A 40 9.88 4.48 -5.60
C GLU A 40 9.65 3.68 -4.31
N LYS A 41 8.62 4.08 -3.60
CA LYS A 41 8.06 3.34 -2.47
C LYS A 41 6.55 3.27 -2.56
N ILE A 42 5.94 2.30 -1.89
CA ILE A 42 4.50 2.26 -1.69
C ILE A 42 4.19 2.89 -0.34
N ILE A 43 3.33 3.88 -0.34
CA ILE A 43 2.74 4.48 0.86
C ILE A 43 1.45 3.72 1.16
N VAL A 44 1.36 3.17 2.38
CA VAL A 44 0.23 2.38 2.85
C VAL A 44 -0.42 3.09 4.02
N GLY A 45 -1.70 3.40 3.92
CA GLY A 45 -2.48 3.89 5.06
C GLY A 45 -2.64 2.79 6.11
N VAL A 46 -2.15 3.05 7.34
CA VAL A 46 -2.17 2.04 8.42
C VAL A 46 -3.58 1.59 8.76
N LEU A 47 -4.55 2.49 8.74
CA LEU A 47 -5.95 2.17 8.96
C LEU A 47 -6.77 2.59 7.75
N SER A 48 -7.34 1.66 7.01
CA SER A 48 -8.11 1.96 5.81
C SER A 48 -9.21 0.95 5.52
N LEU A 49 -10.28 1.43 4.86
CA LEU A 49 -11.42 0.60 4.42
C LEU A 49 -11.11 -0.20 3.14
N SER A 50 -10.08 0.18 2.39
CA SER A 50 -9.80 -0.38 1.08
C SER A 50 -8.31 -0.35 0.76
N ASP A 51 -7.97 -0.94 -0.38
CA ASP A 51 -6.67 -1.00 -1.03
C ASP A 51 -6.06 0.40 -1.30
N LYS A 52 -5.61 1.09 -0.26
CA LYS A 52 -4.91 2.38 -0.37
C LYS A 52 -3.40 2.17 -0.38
N TYR A 53 -2.91 1.70 -1.51
CA TYR A 53 -1.48 1.49 -1.78
C TYR A 53 -1.02 2.44 -2.87
N ALA A 54 -0.42 3.57 -2.51
CA ALA A 54 0.02 4.59 -3.47
C ALA A 54 1.52 4.46 -3.76
N ILE A 55 1.91 4.40 -5.03
CA ILE A 55 3.31 4.49 -5.42
C ILE A 55 3.75 5.95 -5.39
N ASP A 56 4.74 6.23 -4.57
CA ASP A 56 5.42 7.53 -4.53
C ASP A 56 6.75 7.47 -5.27
N LYS A 57 6.96 8.42 -6.18
CA LYS A 57 8.19 8.60 -6.97
C LYS A 57 8.90 9.91 -6.64
N LYS A 58 8.34 10.70 -5.74
CA LYS A 58 8.81 12.07 -5.45
C LYS A 58 9.66 12.14 -4.19
N GLY A 59 9.72 11.05 -3.39
CA GLY A 59 10.36 11.09 -2.08
C GLY A 59 9.49 11.82 -1.04
N THR A 60 8.16 11.66 -1.13
CA THR A 60 7.22 12.31 -0.21
C THR A 60 7.47 11.86 1.23
N LEU A 61 7.61 12.81 2.12
CA LEU A 61 7.67 12.55 3.56
C LEU A 61 6.25 12.30 4.09
N VAL A 62 6.10 11.23 4.84
CA VAL A 62 4.82 10.87 5.46
C VAL A 62 5.01 10.64 6.96
N SER A 63 4.02 11.06 7.72
CA SER A 63 4.00 10.78 9.16
C SER A 63 3.75 9.30 9.40
N SER A 64 4.60 8.67 10.19
CA SER A 64 4.40 7.31 10.70
C SER A 64 3.91 7.40 12.14
N GLY A 65 2.98 6.55 12.51
CA GLY A 65 2.57 6.39 13.90
C GLY A 65 1.07 6.41 14.13
N GLY A 66 0.66 5.65 15.13
CA GLY A 66 -0.73 5.49 15.51
C GLY A 66 -1.62 4.92 14.41
N THR A 67 -2.91 4.98 14.62
CA THR A 67 -3.94 4.48 13.69
C THR A 67 -4.15 5.39 12.47
N ALA A 68 -3.71 6.65 12.54
CA ALA A 68 -3.86 7.64 11.47
C ALA A 68 -2.60 7.81 10.58
N GLY A 69 -1.54 7.04 10.85
CA GLY A 69 -0.27 7.15 10.13
C GLY A 69 -0.21 6.34 8.85
N TYR A 70 1.01 6.33 8.31
CA TYR A 70 1.36 5.57 7.11
C TYR A 70 2.53 4.64 7.42
N CYS A 71 2.64 3.55 6.68
CA CYS A 71 3.84 2.77 6.59
C CYS A 71 4.32 2.70 5.14
N LEU A 72 5.57 2.30 4.96
CA LEU A 72 6.24 2.33 3.68
C LEU A 72 6.67 0.91 3.30
N VAL A 73 6.50 0.58 2.02
CA VAL A 73 7.04 -0.63 1.41
C VAL A 73 8.00 -0.21 0.32
N GLY A 74 9.27 -0.54 0.49
CA GLY A 74 10.32 -0.34 -0.51
C GLY A 74 10.79 -1.68 -1.07
N ILE A 75 11.46 -1.62 -2.20
CA ILE A 75 12.12 -2.76 -2.82
C ILE A 75 13.63 -2.58 -2.68
N PRO A 76 14.41 -3.62 -2.34
CA PRO A 76 15.88 -3.58 -2.41
C PRO A 76 16.36 -3.15 -3.80
N ALA A 77 17.47 -2.41 -3.86
CA ALA A 77 17.98 -1.86 -5.12
C ALA A 77 18.41 -2.94 -6.13
N ASP A 78 18.81 -4.11 -5.62
CA ASP A 78 19.22 -5.29 -6.39
C ASP A 78 18.06 -6.24 -6.73
N SER A 79 16.85 -5.91 -6.34
CA SER A 79 15.68 -6.74 -6.59
C SER A 79 15.25 -6.70 -8.06
N GLN A 80 14.94 -7.85 -8.61
CA GLN A 80 14.35 -7.96 -9.94
C GLN A 80 12.83 -7.67 -9.96
N TYR A 81 12.19 -7.65 -8.78
CA TYR A 81 10.75 -7.33 -8.68
C TYR A 81 10.49 -5.85 -8.96
N SER A 82 9.42 -5.60 -9.70
CA SER A 82 8.91 -4.24 -9.88
C SER A 82 8.03 -3.82 -8.70
N ILE A 83 8.13 -2.56 -8.29
CA ILE A 83 7.22 -1.99 -7.26
C ILE A 83 5.75 -2.06 -7.67
N TYR A 84 5.46 -2.02 -8.97
CA TYR A 84 4.11 -2.19 -9.51
C TYR A 84 3.58 -3.61 -9.31
N TYR A 85 4.46 -4.63 -9.37
CA TYR A 85 4.09 -5.99 -9.04
C TYR A 85 3.69 -6.11 -7.58
N ILE A 86 4.50 -5.58 -6.67
CA ILE A 86 4.21 -5.58 -5.23
C ILE A 86 2.90 -4.83 -4.95
N GLN A 87 2.70 -3.66 -5.54
CA GLN A 87 1.45 -2.91 -5.39
C GLN A 87 0.24 -3.72 -5.86
N ALA A 88 0.35 -4.38 -7.02
CA ALA A 88 -0.72 -5.21 -7.57
C ALA A 88 -1.07 -6.38 -6.64
N MET A 89 -0.06 -7.06 -6.09
CA MET A 89 -0.25 -8.17 -5.15
C MET A 89 -0.93 -7.70 -3.86
N LEU A 90 -0.49 -6.58 -3.28
CA LEU A 90 -1.09 -6.01 -2.08
C LEU A 90 -2.55 -5.58 -2.29
N GLY A 91 -2.86 -4.99 -3.46
CA GLY A 91 -4.22 -4.53 -3.80
C GLY A 91 -5.13 -5.61 -4.41
N SER A 92 -4.65 -6.85 -4.53
CA SER A 92 -5.45 -7.98 -5.03
C SER A 92 -6.44 -8.48 -3.98
N VAL A 93 -7.40 -9.30 -4.41
CA VAL A 93 -8.35 -9.96 -3.50
C VAL A 93 -7.61 -10.81 -2.46
N GLN A 94 -6.54 -11.50 -2.86
CA GLN A 94 -5.70 -12.30 -1.97
C GLN A 94 -4.93 -11.44 -0.97
N GLY A 95 -4.33 -10.33 -1.43
CA GLY A 95 -3.61 -9.40 -0.56
C GLY A 95 -4.51 -8.77 0.49
N GLU A 96 -5.69 -8.31 0.08
CA GLU A 96 -6.69 -7.75 0.99
C GLU A 96 -7.25 -8.79 1.98
N TRP A 97 -7.47 -10.01 1.51
CA TRP A 97 -7.89 -11.11 2.39
C TRP A 97 -6.81 -11.41 3.44
N LEU A 98 -5.56 -11.57 3.04
CA LEU A 98 -4.45 -11.81 3.97
C LEU A 98 -4.28 -10.64 4.95
N ALA A 99 -4.40 -9.39 4.47
CA ALA A 99 -4.38 -8.22 5.34
C ALA A 99 -5.49 -8.28 6.40
N SER A 100 -6.65 -8.79 6.05
CA SER A 100 -7.77 -8.94 6.99
C SER A 100 -7.61 -10.09 7.98
N LEU A 101 -6.87 -11.14 7.60
CA LEU A 101 -6.57 -12.25 8.51
C LEU A 101 -5.54 -11.88 9.57
N TYR A 102 -4.57 -11.04 9.20
CA TYR A 102 -3.46 -10.68 10.08
C TYR A 102 -3.66 -9.32 10.76
N GLY A 103 -4.51 -8.46 10.21
CA GLY A 103 -4.81 -7.14 10.75
C GLY A 103 -5.99 -7.14 11.70
N GLU A 104 -5.97 -6.21 12.65
CA GLU A 104 -7.14 -5.94 13.47
C GLU A 104 -8.23 -5.27 12.63
N ILE A 105 -9.46 -5.73 12.82
CA ILE A 105 -10.63 -5.16 12.18
C ILE A 105 -11.34 -4.24 13.16
N PHE A 106 -11.46 -2.97 12.79
CA PHE A 106 -12.10 -1.95 13.59
C PHE A 106 -13.56 -1.74 13.16
N ARG A 107 -14.33 -1.08 14.02
CA ARG A 107 -15.72 -0.71 13.73
C ARG A 107 -15.82 -0.01 12.37
N GLY A 108 -16.81 -0.37 11.57
CA GLY A 108 -16.99 0.14 10.21
C GLY A 108 -16.14 -0.56 9.13
N GLY A 109 -15.51 -1.70 9.46
CA GLY A 109 -14.76 -2.51 8.50
C GLY A 109 -13.36 -1.98 8.15
N TYR A 110 -12.83 -1.06 8.96
CA TYR A 110 -11.45 -0.62 8.82
C TYR A 110 -10.48 -1.73 9.20
N ILE A 111 -9.43 -1.92 8.43
CA ILE A 111 -8.40 -2.93 8.66
C ILE A 111 -7.08 -2.23 8.98
N ALA A 112 -6.41 -2.65 10.05
CA ALA A 112 -5.06 -2.21 10.37
C ALA A 112 -4.05 -2.90 9.43
N ARG A 113 -3.34 -2.11 8.61
CA ARG A 113 -2.33 -2.55 7.63
C ARG A 113 -0.92 -2.09 8.01
N GLY A 114 -0.61 -2.12 9.31
CA GLY A 114 0.72 -1.74 9.78
C GLY A 114 1.83 -2.67 9.30
N THR A 115 3.08 -2.30 9.53
CA THR A 115 4.28 -3.04 9.11
C THR A 115 4.26 -4.51 9.54
N LYS A 116 3.74 -4.81 10.74
CA LYS A 116 3.60 -6.19 11.24
C LYS A 116 2.69 -7.04 10.35
N VAL A 117 1.59 -6.47 9.88
CA VAL A 117 0.62 -7.13 8.99
C VAL A 117 1.23 -7.32 7.60
N LEU A 118 1.80 -6.25 7.03
CA LEU A 118 2.39 -6.29 5.69
C LEU A 118 3.50 -7.33 5.56
N LYS A 119 4.31 -7.52 6.61
CA LYS A 119 5.37 -8.55 6.66
C LYS A 119 4.84 -9.99 6.63
N GLN A 120 3.57 -10.21 6.91
CA GLN A 120 2.93 -11.52 6.91
C GLN A 120 2.23 -11.83 5.58
N ILE A 121 1.98 -10.80 4.74
CA ILE A 121 1.36 -10.99 3.44
C ILE A 121 2.36 -11.73 2.54
N ARG A 122 2.00 -12.94 2.15
CA ARG A 122 2.77 -13.75 1.21
C ARG A 122 2.35 -13.43 -0.22
N ILE A 123 3.32 -13.12 -1.05
CA ILE A 123 3.14 -12.88 -2.48
C ILE A 123 3.81 -14.02 -3.28
N PRO A 124 3.30 -14.37 -4.46
CA PRO A 124 3.93 -15.36 -5.32
C PRO A 124 5.36 -14.96 -5.66
N THR A 125 6.27 -15.91 -5.53
CA THR A 125 7.66 -15.75 -5.98
C THR A 125 7.75 -16.03 -7.47
N ILE A 126 8.68 -15.35 -8.14
CA ILE A 126 8.94 -15.46 -9.58
C ILE A 126 10.36 -15.97 -9.77
N ASP A 127 10.51 -17.03 -10.51
CA ASP A 127 11.81 -17.43 -11.03
C ASP A 127 12.12 -16.60 -12.28
N PHE A 128 12.94 -15.58 -12.12
CA PHE A 128 13.32 -14.69 -13.23
C PHE A 128 14.25 -15.34 -14.27
N SER A 129 14.77 -16.54 -14.00
CA SER A 129 15.47 -17.36 -15.00
C SER A 129 14.49 -18.10 -15.92
N ASN A 130 13.24 -18.29 -15.48
CA ASN A 130 12.17 -18.87 -16.27
C ASN A 130 11.46 -17.78 -17.08
N ALA A 131 11.55 -17.86 -18.40
CA ALA A 131 11.00 -16.84 -19.30
C ALA A 131 9.46 -16.69 -19.17
N GLU A 132 8.73 -17.78 -18.89
CA GLU A 132 7.28 -17.75 -18.74
C GLU A 132 6.86 -17.07 -17.41
N GLU A 133 7.55 -17.37 -16.32
CA GLU A 133 7.26 -16.71 -15.03
C GLU A 133 7.59 -15.22 -15.07
N LYS A 134 8.74 -14.89 -15.70
CA LYS A 134 9.12 -13.50 -15.93
C LYS A 134 8.08 -12.76 -16.76
N GLU A 135 7.55 -13.35 -17.82
CA GLU A 135 6.50 -12.73 -18.65
C GLU A 135 5.20 -12.53 -17.85
N ARG A 136 4.82 -13.46 -17.00
CA ARG A 136 3.66 -13.30 -16.09
C ARG A 136 3.85 -12.13 -15.12
N HIS A 137 5.07 -11.98 -14.55
CA HIS A 137 5.40 -10.81 -13.73
C HIS A 137 5.27 -9.52 -14.53
N ASP A 138 5.87 -9.47 -15.72
CA ASP A 138 5.92 -8.27 -16.56
C ASP A 138 4.52 -7.90 -17.08
N ASP A 139 3.64 -8.88 -17.33
CA ASP A 139 2.24 -8.66 -17.68
C ASP A 139 1.45 -7.99 -16.55
N VAL A 140 1.61 -8.47 -15.32
CA VAL A 140 1.02 -7.84 -14.13
C VAL A 140 1.51 -6.40 -13.99
N VAL A 141 2.81 -6.15 -14.18
CA VAL A 141 3.40 -4.81 -14.13
C VAL A 141 2.80 -3.88 -15.19
N ARG A 142 2.67 -4.35 -16.44
CA ARG A 142 2.06 -3.56 -17.54
C ARG A 142 0.62 -3.17 -17.22
N ARG A 143 -0.18 -4.12 -16.76
CA ARG A 143 -1.58 -3.86 -16.39
C ARG A 143 -1.69 -2.89 -15.22
N GLN A 144 -0.87 -3.05 -14.20
CA GLN A 144 -0.85 -2.15 -13.03
C GLN A 144 -0.52 -0.72 -13.43
N LYS A 145 0.49 -0.50 -14.28
CA LYS A 145 0.81 0.83 -14.80
C LYS A 145 -0.37 1.45 -15.58
N ARG A 146 -1.06 0.65 -16.39
CA ARG A 146 -2.26 1.11 -17.13
C ARG A 146 -3.42 1.45 -16.20
N LEU A 147 -3.62 0.68 -15.12
CA LEU A 147 -4.65 0.97 -14.11
C LEU A 147 -4.38 2.31 -13.42
N ILE A 148 -3.14 2.61 -13.07
CA ILE A 148 -2.76 3.89 -12.48
C ILE A 148 -3.10 5.04 -13.43
N VAL A 149 -2.70 4.94 -14.70
CA VAL A 149 -2.99 5.97 -15.72
C VAL A 149 -4.51 6.15 -15.93
N LEU A 150 -5.28 5.07 -15.90
CA LEU A 150 -6.74 5.16 -15.99
C LEU A 150 -7.35 5.80 -14.75
N GLY A 151 -6.84 5.47 -13.57
CA GLY A 151 -7.25 6.11 -12.31
C GLY A 151 -7.02 7.63 -12.32
N ASP A 152 -5.85 8.08 -12.78
CA ASP A 152 -5.53 9.50 -12.91
C ASP A 152 -6.47 10.20 -13.91
N LYS A 153 -6.80 9.55 -15.03
CA LYS A 153 -7.76 10.08 -16.00
C LYS A 153 -9.18 10.17 -15.45
N ILE A 154 -9.61 9.19 -14.64
CA ILE A 154 -10.91 9.20 -13.97
C ILE A 154 -10.96 10.35 -12.95
N ALA A 155 -9.92 10.52 -12.15
CA ALA A 155 -9.82 11.64 -11.20
C ALA A 155 -9.84 13.00 -11.92
N SER A 156 -9.10 13.12 -13.03
CA SER A 156 -9.09 14.36 -13.85
C SER A 156 -10.42 14.64 -14.54
N ALA A 157 -11.29 13.64 -14.69
CA ALA A 157 -12.62 13.77 -15.26
C ALA A 157 -13.72 13.96 -14.21
N GLU A 158 -13.35 14.19 -12.94
CA GLU A 158 -14.29 14.42 -11.85
C GLU A 158 -15.25 15.57 -12.18
N GLY A 159 -16.55 15.35 -11.89
CA GLY A 159 -17.61 16.28 -12.27
C GLY A 159 -18.13 16.14 -13.72
N ASN A 160 -17.43 15.40 -14.59
CA ASN A 160 -17.88 15.14 -15.96
C ASN A 160 -18.25 13.67 -16.19
N LYS A 161 -19.48 13.29 -15.80
CA LYS A 161 -19.99 11.91 -15.91
C LYS A 161 -19.85 11.32 -17.32
N ARG A 162 -20.01 12.14 -18.36
CA ARG A 162 -19.95 11.68 -19.76
C ARG A 162 -18.56 11.17 -20.15
N LYS A 163 -17.51 11.78 -19.60
CA LYS A 163 -16.11 11.32 -19.75
C LYS A 163 -15.75 10.23 -18.76
N GLN A 164 -16.24 10.32 -17.54
CA GLN A 164 -15.88 9.44 -16.43
C GLN A 164 -16.41 8.01 -16.60
N ILE A 165 -17.68 7.84 -17.03
CA ILE A 165 -18.31 6.51 -17.17
C ILE A 165 -17.53 5.58 -18.12
N PRO A 166 -17.14 5.99 -19.35
CA PRO A 166 -16.36 5.12 -20.23
C PRO A 166 -14.98 4.76 -19.67
N LEU A 167 -14.35 5.69 -18.97
CA LEU A 167 -13.05 5.45 -18.33
C LEU A 167 -13.19 4.45 -17.17
N GLN A 168 -14.24 4.58 -16.36
CA GLN A 168 -14.53 3.65 -15.27
C GLN A 168 -14.76 2.23 -15.78
N ARG A 169 -15.55 2.06 -16.83
CA ARG A 169 -15.77 0.74 -17.46
C ARG A 169 -14.47 0.10 -17.93
N LYS A 170 -13.57 0.88 -18.56
CA LYS A 170 -12.25 0.40 -18.98
C LYS A 170 -11.37 0.02 -17.78
N PHE A 171 -11.43 0.80 -16.72
CA PHE A 171 -10.71 0.53 -15.48
C PHE A 171 -11.19 -0.77 -14.84
N ASP A 172 -12.51 -0.94 -14.71
CA ASP A 172 -13.11 -2.13 -14.10
C ASP A 172 -12.80 -3.40 -14.89
N ALA A 173 -12.89 -3.36 -16.23
CA ALA A 173 -12.51 -4.47 -17.08
C ALA A 173 -11.02 -4.84 -16.92
N LEU A 174 -10.12 -3.85 -16.97
CA LEU A 174 -8.69 -4.08 -16.80
C LEU A 174 -8.36 -4.58 -15.39
N LYS A 175 -9.06 -4.09 -14.35
CA LYS A 175 -8.91 -4.57 -12.97
C LYS A 175 -9.30 -6.04 -12.84
N GLN A 176 -10.36 -6.47 -13.54
CA GLN A 176 -10.76 -7.89 -13.56
C GLN A 176 -9.72 -8.75 -14.29
N GLU A 177 -9.20 -8.30 -15.43
CA GLU A 177 -8.11 -9.01 -16.11
C GLU A 177 -6.85 -9.12 -15.25
N GLN A 178 -6.50 -8.04 -14.54
CA GLN A 178 -5.39 -8.04 -13.58
C GLN A 178 -5.61 -9.07 -12.49
N GLN A 179 -6.81 -9.11 -11.90
CA GLN A 179 -7.16 -10.08 -10.86
C GLN A 179 -7.05 -11.52 -11.36
N ASN A 180 -7.48 -11.79 -12.59
CA ASN A 180 -7.37 -13.12 -13.20
C ASN A 180 -5.90 -13.54 -13.38
N ALA A 181 -5.04 -12.62 -13.84
CA ALA A 181 -3.60 -12.88 -13.95
C ALA A 181 -2.96 -13.16 -12.57
N ILE A 182 -3.38 -12.44 -11.55
CA ILE A 182 -2.92 -12.66 -10.16
C ILE A 182 -3.42 -14.01 -9.63
N ASN A 183 -4.66 -14.41 -9.92
CA ASN A 183 -5.19 -15.72 -9.52
C ASN A 183 -4.33 -16.86 -10.05
N VAL A 184 -3.88 -16.77 -11.31
CA VAL A 184 -2.98 -17.76 -11.92
C VAL A 184 -1.66 -17.83 -11.15
N LEU A 185 -1.08 -16.70 -10.77
CA LEU A 185 0.16 -16.66 -9.99
C LEU A 185 0.03 -17.30 -8.61
N TYR A 186 -1.14 -17.17 -7.98
CA TYR A 186 -1.46 -17.86 -6.71
C TYR A 186 -1.91 -19.31 -6.88
N GLY A 187 -1.99 -19.84 -8.12
CA GLY A 187 -2.55 -21.16 -8.40
C GLY A 187 -4.02 -21.29 -8.02
N MET A 188 -4.78 -20.21 -8.03
CA MET A 188 -6.18 -20.16 -7.62
C MET A 188 -7.11 -20.16 -8.83
N THR A 189 -8.16 -21.01 -8.75
CA THR A 189 -9.28 -20.98 -9.69
C THR A 189 -10.34 -19.96 -9.26
N GLU A 190 -11.28 -19.62 -10.16
CA GLU A 190 -12.42 -18.75 -9.83
C GLU A 190 -13.24 -19.31 -8.64
N SER A 191 -13.39 -20.63 -8.55
CA SER A 191 -14.06 -21.28 -7.43
C SER A 191 -13.33 -21.04 -6.11
N HIS A 192 -12.00 -20.99 -6.09
CA HIS A 192 -11.24 -20.63 -4.91
C HIS A 192 -11.44 -19.18 -4.53
N VAL A 193 -11.36 -18.29 -5.50
CA VAL A 193 -11.49 -16.82 -5.28
C VAL A 193 -12.90 -16.46 -4.79
N SER A 194 -13.96 -17.13 -5.32
CA SER A 194 -15.33 -16.88 -4.90
C SER A 194 -15.62 -17.25 -3.44
N LYS A 195 -14.78 -18.11 -2.85
CA LYS A 195 -14.87 -18.51 -1.44
C LYS A 195 -14.13 -17.55 -0.50
N ILE A 196 -13.31 -16.65 -1.03
CA ILE A 196 -12.65 -15.63 -0.22
C ILE A 196 -13.72 -14.66 0.30
N PRO A 197 -13.90 -14.55 1.64
CA PRO A 197 -14.90 -13.67 2.20
C PRO A 197 -14.55 -12.21 1.85
N ILE A 198 -15.44 -11.54 1.13
CA ILE A 198 -15.31 -10.11 0.86
C ILE A 198 -15.77 -9.38 2.12
N ILE A 199 -14.81 -8.99 2.94
CA ILE A 199 -15.03 -8.42 4.28
C ILE A 199 -15.95 -7.18 4.23
N LYS A 200 -15.92 -6.41 3.13
CA LYS A 200 -16.86 -5.30 2.92
C LYS A 200 -18.34 -5.71 3.00
N LYS A 201 -18.69 -6.98 2.67
CA LYS A 201 -20.08 -7.47 2.79
C LYS A 201 -20.45 -7.89 4.21
N LEU A 202 -19.46 -8.29 5.02
CA LEU A 202 -19.72 -8.75 6.40
C LEU A 202 -20.00 -7.59 7.36
N TYR A 203 -19.52 -6.37 7.07
CA TYR A 203 -19.66 -5.20 7.94
C TYR A 203 -20.59 -4.10 7.41
N ALA A 204 -21.03 -4.20 6.15
CA ALA A 204 -22.05 -3.30 5.58
C ALA A 204 -23.49 -3.73 5.93
N ALA A 205 -23.66 -4.84 6.65
CA ALA A 205 -24.97 -5.41 7.02
C ALA A 205 -25.36 -5.20 8.49
N ASN A 206 -24.60 -4.35 9.24
CA ASN A 206 -24.96 -3.97 10.63
C ASN A 206 -25.06 -2.46 10.78
#